data_43120bf07538eac6069bfa69af3bca91
#
_entry.id   43120bf07538eac6069bfa69af3bca91
#
_cell.length_a   1.000
_cell.length_b   1.000
_cell.length_c   1.000
_cell.angle_alpha   90.00
_cell.angle_beta   90.00
_cell.angle_gamma   90.00
#
_symmetry.space_group_name_H-M   'P 1'
#
loop_
_entity.id
_entity.type
_entity.pdbx_description
1 polymer ?
#
loop_
_entity_poly.entity_id
_entity_poly.type
_entity_poly.pdbx_seq_one_letter_code
_entity_poly.pdbx_strand_id
1 'polypeptide(L)'
;MPLLTLALKDLSECMLKEYFIYNVDLGTTDGHVQGYSRPAIVIKALNELNMCIIIPLTSNLESQRLSYTVMIKKTHSTNLKEDSVALVFQLRIIDNKRISNEIGKLEEYQIGKIKAMINEMFAI
;
A
#
# COMPACT_ATOMS: atom_id res chain seq x y z
N MET A 1 -17.66 -22.33 18.51
CA MET A 1 -18.44 -21.55 17.57
C MET A 1 -17.83 -21.60 16.19
N PRO A 2 -18.62 -21.89 15.21
CA PRO A 2 -18.10 -21.92 13.84
C PRO A 2 -17.50 -20.60 13.41
N LEU A 3 -18.08 -19.51 13.86
CA LEU A 3 -17.59 -18.19 13.52
C LEU A 3 -16.15 -17.98 14.01
N LEU A 4 -15.90 -18.47 15.21
CA LEU A 4 -14.56 -18.29 15.78
C LEU A 4 -13.53 -19.04 14.97
N THR A 5 -13.84 -20.25 14.57
CA THR A 5 -12.94 -21.05 13.76
C THR A 5 -12.65 -20.38 12.43
N LEU A 6 -13.69 -19.89 11.77
CA LEU A 6 -13.54 -19.20 10.50
C LEU A 6 -12.72 -17.94 10.66
N ALA A 7 -12.99 -17.21 11.74
CA ALA A 7 -12.26 -15.97 11.97
C ALA A 7 -10.77 -16.22 12.13
N LEU A 8 -10.39 -17.26 12.84
CA LEU A 8 -8.99 -17.58 13.00
C LEU A 8 -8.32 -17.91 11.68
N LYS A 9 -9.02 -18.69 10.87
CA LYS A 9 -8.48 -19.05 9.57
C LYS A 9 -8.34 -17.84 8.67
N ASP A 10 -9.37 -17.01 8.64
CA ASP A 10 -9.34 -15.81 7.80
C ASP A 10 -8.28 -14.85 8.24
N LEU A 11 -8.09 -14.69 9.54
CA LEU A 11 -7.07 -13.79 10.05
C LEU A 11 -5.68 -14.18 9.57
N SER A 12 -5.39 -15.47 9.55
CA SER A 12 -4.07 -15.90 9.11
C SER A 12 -3.86 -15.63 7.62
N GLU A 13 -4.93 -15.58 6.84
CA GLU A 13 -4.84 -15.36 5.40
C GLU A 13 -4.96 -13.89 5.02
N CYS A 14 -5.75 -13.14 5.77
CA CYS A 14 -6.11 -11.78 5.40
C CYS A 14 -5.48 -10.72 6.30
N MET A 15 -4.54 -11.12 7.13
CA MET A 15 -3.96 -10.23 8.11
C MET A 15 -2.90 -9.35 7.48
N LEU A 16 -3.34 -8.32 6.81
CA LEU A 16 -2.43 -7.34 6.25
C LEU A 16 -2.00 -6.38 7.36
N LYS A 17 -0.72 -6.02 7.34
CA LYS A 17 -0.15 -5.14 8.35
C LYS A 17 -0.14 -3.72 7.82
N GLU A 18 -0.69 -2.81 8.59
CA GLU A 18 -0.78 -1.41 8.16
C GLU A 18 0.60 -0.77 8.16
N TYR A 19 0.84 0.05 7.14
CA TYR A 19 2.09 0.74 6.88
C TYR A 19 3.24 -0.19 6.54
N PHE A 20 2.89 -1.41 6.12
CA PHE A 20 3.85 -2.30 5.48
C PHE A 20 3.72 -2.15 3.98
N ILE A 21 4.78 -2.51 3.29
CA ILE A 21 4.86 -2.43 1.83
C ILE A 21 4.65 -3.82 1.27
N TYR A 22 3.74 -3.93 0.31
CA TYR A 22 3.43 -5.19 -0.35
C TYR A 22 3.55 -5.03 -1.84
N ASN A 23 3.79 -6.13 -2.52
CA ASN A 23 3.70 -6.16 -3.97
C ASN A 23 2.23 -6.30 -4.33
N VAL A 24 1.73 -5.43 -5.19
CA VAL A 24 0.31 -5.33 -5.48
C VAL A 24 0.08 -5.37 -6.97
N ASP A 25 -0.89 -6.16 -7.39
CA ASP A 25 -1.33 -6.19 -8.79
C ASP A 25 -2.35 -5.07 -8.97
N LEU A 26 -1.95 -4.04 -9.68
CA LEU A 26 -2.82 -2.89 -9.92
C LEU A 26 -3.66 -3.06 -11.19
N GLY A 27 -3.47 -4.16 -11.88
CA GLY A 27 -4.19 -4.41 -13.10
C GLY A 27 -3.71 -3.52 -14.23
N THR A 28 -4.47 -3.51 -15.31
CA THR A 28 -4.17 -2.66 -16.45
C THR A 28 -5.44 -1.95 -16.87
N THR A 29 -5.28 -0.79 -17.47
CA THR A 29 -6.43 -0.04 -17.93
C THR A 29 -6.95 -0.54 -19.26
N ASP A 30 -6.11 -1.16 -20.05
CA ASP A 30 -6.51 -1.62 -21.38
C ASP A 30 -6.63 -3.12 -21.50
N GLY A 31 -6.32 -3.84 -20.44
CA GLY A 31 -6.49 -5.28 -20.44
C GLY A 31 -5.45 -6.05 -21.21
N HIS A 32 -4.46 -5.40 -21.73
CA HIS A 32 -3.43 -6.08 -22.50
C HIS A 32 -2.35 -6.69 -21.67
N VAL A 33 -1.92 -5.97 -20.68
CA VAL A 33 -0.76 -6.36 -19.92
C VAL A 33 -1.17 -7.25 -18.79
N GLN A 34 -0.43 -8.30 -18.60
CA GLN A 34 -0.69 -9.20 -17.51
C GLN A 34 -0.04 -8.71 -16.26
N GLY A 35 -0.74 -8.85 -15.15
CA GLY A 35 -0.16 -8.71 -13.85
C GLY A 35 0.77 -7.52 -13.67
N TYR A 36 0.28 -6.33 -13.86
CA TYR A 36 1.08 -5.16 -13.60
C TYR A 36 1.24 -4.99 -12.10
N SER A 37 2.40 -5.39 -11.60
CA SER A 37 2.68 -5.36 -10.17
C SER A 37 3.63 -4.25 -9.82
N ARG A 38 3.41 -3.62 -8.66
CA ARG A 38 4.35 -2.65 -8.12
C ARG A 38 4.19 -2.58 -6.60
N PRO A 39 5.21 -2.06 -5.91
CA PRO A 39 5.08 -1.88 -4.47
C PRO A 39 4.00 -0.87 -4.12
N ALA A 40 3.32 -1.12 -3.03
CA ALA A 40 2.34 -0.19 -2.51
C ALA A 40 2.31 -0.31 -0.99
N ILE A 41 1.89 0.76 -0.34
CA ILE A 41 1.77 0.81 1.11
C ILE A 41 0.34 0.48 1.47
N VAL A 42 0.13 -0.49 2.34
CA VAL A 42 -1.20 -0.74 2.90
C VAL A 42 -1.37 0.19 4.08
N ILE A 43 -2.32 1.11 3.99
CA ILE A 43 -2.54 2.07 5.07
C ILE A 43 -3.72 1.70 5.95
N LYS A 44 -4.61 0.84 5.46
CA LYS A 44 -5.74 0.41 6.27
C LYS A 44 -6.26 -0.93 5.76
N ALA A 45 -6.47 -1.86 6.66
CA ALA A 45 -7.08 -3.14 6.32
C ALA A 45 -8.57 -3.03 6.62
N LEU A 46 -9.39 -3.27 5.61
CA LEU A 46 -10.85 -3.25 5.75
C LEU A 46 -11.31 -4.70 5.82
N ASN A 47 -11.08 -5.31 6.97
CA ASN A 47 -11.23 -6.76 7.12
C ASN A 47 -12.64 -7.26 6.86
N GLU A 48 -13.64 -6.49 7.23
CA GLU A 48 -15.03 -6.91 7.00
C GLU A 48 -15.38 -7.01 5.53
N LEU A 49 -14.66 -6.30 4.69
CA LEU A 49 -14.91 -6.31 3.25
C LEU A 49 -13.89 -7.13 2.49
N ASN A 50 -12.88 -7.65 3.18
CA ASN A 50 -11.78 -8.36 2.54
C ASN A 50 -11.07 -7.47 1.52
N MET A 51 -10.94 -6.20 1.85
CA MET A 51 -10.32 -5.18 1.01
C MET A 51 -9.33 -4.37 1.84
N CYS A 52 -8.58 -3.52 1.19
CA CYS A 52 -7.64 -2.66 1.89
C CYS A 52 -7.47 -1.36 1.11
N ILE A 53 -6.98 -0.34 1.83
CA ILE A 53 -6.66 0.95 1.22
C ILE A 53 -5.16 0.98 1.02
N ILE A 54 -4.73 1.31 -0.20
CA ILE A 54 -3.31 1.33 -0.52
C ILE A 54 -2.89 2.64 -1.17
N ILE A 55 -1.60 2.92 -1.10
CA ILE A 55 -0.97 4.03 -1.80
C ILE A 55 0.15 3.43 -2.64
N PRO A 56 0.10 3.58 -3.97
CA PRO A 56 1.15 3.02 -4.83
C PRO A 56 2.47 3.76 -4.67
N LEU A 57 3.55 3.04 -4.88
CA LEU A 57 4.89 3.60 -4.92
C LEU A 57 5.42 3.52 -6.33
N THR A 58 6.20 4.52 -6.72
CA THR A 58 6.88 4.51 -8.01
C THR A 58 8.35 4.84 -7.82
N SER A 59 9.21 4.18 -8.57
CA SER A 59 10.63 4.50 -8.55
C SER A 59 10.98 5.69 -9.46
N ASN A 60 9.99 6.20 -10.17
CA ASN A 60 10.20 7.40 -10.99
C ASN A 60 10.21 8.62 -10.09
N LEU A 61 11.41 9.08 -9.75
CA LEU A 61 11.57 10.16 -8.79
C LEU A 61 11.07 11.51 -9.30
N GLU A 62 10.86 11.64 -10.59
CA GLU A 62 10.26 12.85 -11.14
C GLU A 62 8.85 13.07 -10.60
N SER A 63 8.20 11.99 -10.18
CA SER A 63 6.84 12.10 -9.66
C SER A 63 6.76 12.94 -8.39
N GLN A 64 7.89 13.18 -7.71
CA GLN A 64 7.88 14.01 -6.50
C GLN A 64 7.46 15.44 -6.80
N ARG A 65 7.49 15.85 -8.06
CA ARG A 65 7.04 17.18 -8.46
C ARG A 65 5.53 17.32 -8.40
N LEU A 66 4.82 16.23 -8.38
CA LEU A 66 3.36 16.25 -8.30
C LEU A 66 2.92 16.54 -6.88
N SER A 67 1.76 17.20 -6.76
CA SER A 67 1.17 17.45 -5.46
C SER A 67 0.74 16.15 -4.81
N TYR A 68 0.69 16.17 -3.49
CA TYR A 68 0.22 15.02 -2.68
C TYR A 68 1.05 13.78 -2.94
N THR A 69 2.36 13.96 -2.85
CA THR A 69 3.32 12.85 -2.93
C THR A 69 4.28 12.94 -1.76
N VAL A 70 4.89 11.81 -1.40
CA VAL A 70 5.86 11.74 -0.32
C VAL A 70 7.03 10.90 -0.78
N MET A 71 8.24 11.44 -0.63
CA MET A 71 9.45 10.68 -0.94
C MET A 71 9.66 9.62 0.12
N ILE A 72 9.85 8.38 -0.31
CA ILE A 72 10.13 7.26 0.57
C ILE A 72 11.51 6.73 0.22
N LYS A 73 12.48 7.06 1.05
CA LYS A 73 13.83 6.58 0.84
C LYS A 73 13.94 5.11 1.21
N LYS A 74 14.71 4.39 0.43
CA LYS A 74 14.93 2.98 0.74
C LYS A 74 15.75 2.89 2.02
N THR A 75 15.35 1.97 2.89
CA THR A 75 16.07 1.69 4.13
C THR A 75 16.09 0.19 4.32
N HIS A 76 16.82 -0.25 5.32
CA HIS A 76 16.83 -1.67 5.64
C HIS A 76 15.42 -2.16 5.95
N SER A 77 14.66 -1.34 6.63
CA SER A 77 13.30 -1.69 7.04
C SER A 77 12.33 -1.75 5.85
N THR A 78 12.39 -0.76 4.96
CA THR A 78 11.48 -0.74 3.81
C THR A 78 11.81 -1.82 2.81
N ASN A 79 13.06 -2.24 2.77
CA ASN A 79 13.51 -3.30 1.86
C ASN A 79 13.19 -2.99 0.39
N LEU A 80 13.08 -1.72 0.05
CA LEU A 80 12.88 -1.29 -1.32
C LEU A 80 14.22 -1.35 -2.06
N LYS A 81 14.15 -1.64 -3.34
CA LYS A 81 15.36 -1.69 -4.17
C LYS A 81 15.87 -0.29 -4.50
N GLU A 82 14.96 0.66 -4.59
CA GLU A 82 15.29 2.04 -4.95
C GLU A 82 14.46 3.00 -4.14
N ASP A 83 14.95 4.22 -4.00
CA ASP A 83 14.14 5.29 -3.44
C ASP A 83 12.89 5.42 -4.29
N SER A 84 11.78 5.71 -3.65
CA SER A 84 10.49 5.72 -4.31
C SER A 84 9.68 6.92 -3.89
N VAL A 85 8.62 7.18 -4.65
CA VAL A 85 7.68 8.25 -4.34
C VAL A 85 6.33 7.61 -4.08
N ALA A 86 5.74 7.95 -2.94
CA ALA A 86 4.40 7.49 -2.61
C ALA A 86 3.41 8.43 -3.26
N LEU A 87 2.57 7.89 -4.12
CA LEU A 87 1.59 8.68 -4.86
C LEU A 87 0.30 8.73 -4.03
N VAL A 88 0.30 9.61 -3.03
CA VAL A 88 -0.82 9.67 -2.10
C VAL A 88 -2.11 10.03 -2.82
N PHE A 89 -2.01 10.85 -3.86
CA PHE A 89 -3.20 11.24 -4.63
C PHE A 89 -3.82 10.06 -5.39
N GLN A 90 -3.12 8.92 -5.48
CA GLN A 90 -3.65 7.71 -6.10
C GLN A 90 -4.09 6.68 -5.07
N LEU A 91 -4.27 7.12 -3.83
CA LEU A 91 -4.83 6.28 -2.78
C LEU A 91 -6.12 5.64 -3.26
N ARG A 92 -6.26 4.34 -3.04
CA ARG A 92 -7.46 3.65 -3.49
C ARG A 92 -7.70 2.38 -2.70
N ILE A 93 -8.90 1.87 -2.81
CA ILE A 93 -9.32 0.63 -2.18
C ILE A 93 -9.20 -0.49 -3.20
N ILE A 94 -8.59 -1.59 -2.80
CA ILE A 94 -8.46 -2.75 -3.67
C ILE A 94 -8.87 -4.01 -2.92
N ASP A 95 -9.15 -5.05 -3.69
CA ASP A 95 -9.43 -6.37 -3.15
C ASP A 95 -8.14 -6.98 -2.61
N ASN A 96 -8.21 -7.62 -1.46
CA ASN A 96 -7.04 -8.26 -0.86
C ASN A 96 -6.41 -9.30 -1.78
N LYS A 97 -7.17 -9.84 -2.71
CA LYS A 97 -6.63 -10.81 -3.67
C LYS A 97 -5.51 -10.23 -4.52
N ARG A 98 -5.45 -8.92 -4.65
CA ARG A 98 -4.43 -8.28 -5.45
C ARG A 98 -3.10 -8.12 -4.73
N ILE A 99 -3.10 -8.41 -3.42
CA ILE A 99 -1.89 -8.32 -2.61
C ILE A 99 -1.12 -9.63 -2.74
N SER A 100 0.17 -9.55 -3.02
CA SER A 100 0.97 -10.76 -3.05
C SER A 100 1.95 -10.78 -1.88
N ASN A 101 3.23 -10.59 -2.12
CA ASN A 101 4.21 -10.76 -1.05
C ASN A 101 4.50 -9.47 -0.31
N GLU A 102 4.81 -9.62 0.96
CA GLU A 102 5.27 -8.52 1.79
C GLU A 102 6.70 -8.17 1.41
N ILE A 103 6.98 -6.88 1.26
CA ILE A 103 8.31 -6.41 0.91
C ILE A 103 9.05 -5.91 2.13
N GLY A 104 8.42 -5.04 2.91
CA GLY A 104 9.03 -4.46 4.08
C GLY A 104 8.05 -3.56 4.80
N LYS A 105 8.56 -2.69 5.66
CA LYS A 105 7.68 -1.77 6.40
C LYS A 105 8.28 -0.37 6.43
N LEU A 106 7.41 0.63 6.55
CA LEU A 106 7.84 2.00 6.63
C LEU A 106 8.48 2.28 8.00
N GLU A 107 9.42 3.23 7.99
CA GLU A 107 9.95 3.76 9.23
C GLU A 107 8.91 4.68 9.88
N GLU A 108 9.05 4.88 11.19
CA GLU A 108 8.09 5.72 11.92
C GLU A 108 7.98 7.11 11.32
N TYR A 109 9.11 7.72 10.95
CA TYR A 109 9.06 9.07 10.38
C TYR A 109 8.39 9.08 9.02
N GLN A 110 8.50 7.98 8.27
CA GLN A 110 7.84 7.87 6.96
C GLN A 110 6.34 7.75 7.14
N ILE A 111 5.91 6.99 8.14
CA ILE A 111 4.49 6.87 8.46
C ILE A 111 3.93 8.25 8.80
N GLY A 112 4.67 9.02 9.58
CA GLY A 112 4.24 10.36 9.95
C GLY A 112 4.04 11.25 8.74
N LYS A 113 4.96 11.17 7.78
CA LYS A 113 4.85 11.97 6.55
C LYS A 113 3.65 11.54 5.72
N ILE A 114 3.39 10.25 5.63
CA ILE A 114 2.24 9.76 4.88
C ILE A 114 0.95 10.25 5.53
N LYS A 115 0.85 10.12 6.85
CA LYS A 115 -0.36 10.57 7.56
C LYS A 115 -0.59 12.06 7.39
N ALA A 116 0.48 12.84 7.47
CA ALA A 116 0.36 14.29 7.29
C ALA A 116 -0.12 14.63 5.89
N MET A 117 0.38 13.93 4.89
CA MET A 117 -0.01 14.19 3.51
C MET A 117 -1.46 13.78 3.25
N ILE A 118 -1.90 12.68 3.84
CA ILE A 118 -3.29 12.26 3.73
C ILE A 118 -4.19 13.33 4.33
N ASN A 119 -3.83 13.83 5.51
CA ASN A 119 -4.60 14.88 6.16
C ASN A 119 -4.65 16.13 5.28
N GLU A 120 -3.53 16.50 4.70
CA GLU A 120 -3.49 17.67 3.84
C GLU A 120 -4.37 17.48 2.61
N MET A 121 -4.31 16.31 2.01
CA MET A 121 -5.07 16.00 0.81
C MET A 121 -6.58 16.03 1.06
N PHE A 122 -7.00 15.55 2.23
CA PHE A 122 -8.42 15.48 2.56
C PHE A 122 -8.91 16.68 3.38
N ALA A 123 -8.07 17.68 3.60
CA ALA A 123 -8.50 18.87 4.34
C ALA A 123 -9.59 19.59 3.56
N ILE A 124 -10.69 19.82 4.24
CA ILE A 124 -11.85 20.45 3.63
C ILE A 124 -12.20 21.73 4.39
#